data_4b46c7ae4c0bc3f43d7dc4e0557e1c04
#
_entry.id   4b46c7ae4c0bc3f43d7dc4e0557e1c04
#
_cell.length_a   1.000
_cell.length_b   1.000
_cell.length_c   1.000
_cell.angle_alpha   90.00
_cell.angle_beta   90.00
_cell.angle_gamma   90.00
#
_symmetry.space_group_name_H-M   'P 1'
#
loop_
_entity.id
_entity.type
_entity.pdbx_description
1 polymer ?
#
loop_
_entity_poly.entity_id
_entity_poly.type
_entity_poly.pdbx_seq_one_letter_code
_entity_poly.pdbx_strand_id
1 'polypeptide(L)'
;MDGLFKERLDTVFIRRGISTHRRVRRLLQKHNVCVNGTRVLESGFGLNLATDELSIDGIKKNLAPDIYLMMNKKSGTICSTKDDGLYKTVYSFIPQKYFYYAKENSLQKIHTVGRLDTDTEGLLIFTTNGDFSHSLANPLFHVKKNLLR
;
A
#
# COMPACT_ATOMS: atom_id res chain seq x y z
N MET A 1 -3.21 7.59 -22.09
CA MET A 1 -2.66 7.15 -20.79
C MET A 1 -3.60 6.24 -19.98
N ASP A 2 -4.60 5.63 -20.59
CA ASP A 2 -5.67 4.92 -19.86
C ASP A 2 -5.36 3.46 -19.47
N GLY A 3 -4.21 2.95 -19.77
CA GLY A 3 -3.86 1.55 -19.49
C GLY A 3 -3.10 1.26 -18.20
N LEU A 4 -2.47 2.27 -17.60
CA LEU A 4 -1.53 2.08 -16.49
C LEU A 4 -2.20 1.69 -15.14
N PHE A 5 -3.50 1.89 -14.99
CA PHE A 5 -4.21 1.66 -13.73
C PHE A 5 -5.33 0.62 -13.83
N LYS A 6 -5.41 -0.11 -14.97
CA LYS A 6 -6.42 -1.16 -15.12
C LYS A 6 -5.94 -2.46 -14.49
N GLU A 7 -6.69 -2.94 -13.52
CA GLU A 7 -6.44 -4.24 -12.87
C GLU A 7 -7.73 -5.07 -12.84
N ARG A 8 -7.58 -6.39 -12.76
CA ARG A 8 -8.71 -7.30 -12.60
C ARG A 8 -9.26 -7.22 -11.17
N LEU A 9 -10.59 -7.29 -11.04
CA LEU A 9 -11.28 -7.25 -9.75
C LEU A 9 -10.79 -8.33 -8.79
N ASP A 10 -10.60 -9.56 -9.27
CA ASP A 10 -10.07 -10.66 -8.45
C ASP A 10 -8.65 -10.38 -7.94
N THR A 11 -7.78 -9.82 -8.77
CA THR A 11 -6.42 -9.42 -8.38
C THR A 11 -6.46 -8.35 -7.30
N VAL A 12 -7.31 -7.34 -7.46
CA VAL A 12 -7.51 -6.28 -6.46
C VAL A 12 -8.00 -6.85 -5.14
N PHE A 13 -9.00 -7.76 -5.17
CA PHE A 13 -9.56 -8.36 -3.96
C PHE A 13 -8.53 -9.18 -3.18
N ILE A 14 -7.68 -9.92 -3.89
CA ILE A 14 -6.63 -10.74 -3.27
C ILE A 14 -5.57 -9.84 -2.67
N ARG A 15 -5.05 -8.88 -3.44
CA ARG A 15 -4.02 -7.95 -2.98
C ARG A 15 -4.47 -7.14 -1.76
N ARG A 16 -5.74 -6.77 -1.68
CA ARG A 16 -6.32 -6.00 -0.57
C ARG A 16 -6.79 -6.86 0.60
N GLY A 17 -6.57 -8.18 0.54
CA GLY A 17 -7.02 -9.08 1.60
C GLY A 17 -8.54 -9.19 1.75
N ILE A 18 -9.32 -8.69 0.76
CA ILE A 18 -10.79 -8.74 0.76
C ILE A 18 -11.25 -10.18 0.56
N SER A 19 -10.53 -10.95 -0.26
CA SER A 19 -10.87 -12.33 -0.58
C SER A 19 -9.63 -13.15 -0.96
N THR A 20 -9.82 -14.43 -1.18
CA THR A 20 -8.81 -15.33 -1.76
C THR A 20 -9.26 -15.80 -3.14
N HIS A 21 -8.34 -16.29 -3.98
CA HIS A 21 -8.65 -16.82 -5.33
C HIS A 21 -9.84 -17.77 -5.33
N ARG A 22 -9.90 -18.68 -4.35
CA ARG A 22 -10.97 -19.68 -4.25
C ARG A 22 -12.31 -19.09 -3.85
N ARG A 23 -12.33 -17.92 -3.20
CA ARG A 23 -13.54 -17.33 -2.59
C ARG A 23 -14.09 -16.15 -3.35
N VAL A 24 -13.34 -15.56 -4.29
CA VAL A 24 -13.78 -14.34 -5.03
C VAL A 24 -15.13 -14.57 -5.71
N ARG A 25 -15.30 -15.65 -6.47
CA ARG A 25 -16.57 -15.95 -7.16
C ARG A 25 -17.74 -16.06 -6.18
N ARG A 26 -17.54 -16.72 -5.06
CA ARG A 26 -18.55 -16.86 -4.02
C ARG A 26 -18.88 -15.53 -3.35
N LEU A 27 -17.88 -14.66 -3.16
CA LEU A 27 -18.07 -13.33 -2.64
C LEU A 27 -18.95 -12.51 -3.59
N LEU A 28 -18.65 -12.49 -4.89
CA LEU A 28 -19.43 -11.79 -5.91
C LEU A 28 -20.89 -12.27 -6.00
N GLN A 29 -21.14 -13.55 -5.73
CA GLN A 29 -22.49 -14.11 -5.70
C GLN A 29 -23.26 -13.75 -4.43
N LYS A 30 -22.60 -13.73 -3.27
CA LYS A 30 -23.23 -13.55 -1.96
C LYS A 30 -23.38 -12.09 -1.55
N HIS A 31 -22.49 -11.22 -2.01
CA HIS A 31 -22.44 -9.81 -1.65
C HIS A 31 -22.79 -8.93 -2.84
N ASN A 32 -23.32 -7.76 -2.55
CA ASN A 32 -23.61 -6.76 -3.58
C ASN A 32 -22.34 -5.96 -3.90
N VAL A 33 -21.55 -6.47 -4.85
CA VAL A 33 -20.32 -5.81 -5.31
C VAL A 33 -20.67 -4.91 -6.49
N CYS A 34 -20.41 -3.61 -6.34
CA CYS A 34 -20.68 -2.63 -7.38
C CYS A 34 -19.41 -1.85 -7.75
N VAL A 35 -19.26 -1.58 -9.04
CA VAL A 35 -18.28 -0.64 -9.59
C VAL A 35 -19.05 0.52 -10.22
N ASN A 36 -18.77 1.74 -9.81
CA ASN A 36 -19.48 2.95 -10.24
C ASN A 36 -21.01 2.79 -10.10
N GLY A 37 -21.47 2.17 -9.02
CA GLY A 37 -22.89 1.91 -8.75
C GLY A 37 -23.49 0.73 -9.51
N THR A 38 -22.78 0.13 -10.47
CA THR A 38 -23.25 -1.02 -11.26
C THR A 38 -22.77 -2.33 -10.65
N ARG A 39 -23.67 -3.27 -10.42
CA ARG A 39 -23.34 -4.59 -9.85
C ARG A 39 -22.46 -5.40 -10.79
N VAL A 40 -21.40 -5.98 -10.26
CA VAL A 40 -20.44 -6.82 -10.98
C VAL A 40 -20.45 -8.23 -10.42
N LEU A 41 -20.60 -9.23 -11.32
CA LEU A 41 -20.56 -10.66 -10.96
C LEU A 41 -19.35 -11.38 -11.56
N GLU A 42 -18.64 -10.75 -12.47
CA GLU A 42 -17.48 -11.30 -13.16
C GLU A 42 -16.21 -10.98 -12.39
N SER A 43 -15.47 -12.03 -11.97
CA SER A 43 -14.22 -11.88 -11.23
C SER A 43 -13.09 -11.24 -12.05
N GLY A 44 -13.14 -11.39 -13.38
CA GLY A 44 -12.18 -10.79 -14.31
C GLY A 44 -12.51 -9.36 -14.73
N PHE A 45 -13.55 -8.74 -14.16
CA PHE A 45 -13.92 -7.36 -14.48
C PHE A 45 -12.73 -6.41 -14.33
N GLY A 46 -12.49 -5.59 -15.36
CA GLY A 46 -11.39 -4.62 -15.38
C GLY A 46 -11.74 -3.36 -14.61
N LEU A 47 -10.99 -3.08 -13.55
CA LEU A 47 -11.10 -1.86 -12.75
C LEU A 47 -10.04 -0.85 -13.15
N ASN A 48 -10.42 0.41 -13.27
CA ASN A 48 -9.47 1.52 -13.30
C ASN A 48 -9.28 2.03 -11.86
N LEU A 49 -8.12 1.73 -11.27
CA LEU A 49 -7.83 2.06 -9.87
C LEU A 49 -7.79 3.55 -9.56
N ALA A 50 -7.64 4.39 -10.59
CA ALA A 50 -7.57 5.84 -10.43
C ALA A 50 -8.94 6.53 -10.46
N THR A 51 -9.92 5.94 -11.14
CA THR A 51 -11.19 6.62 -11.44
C THR A 51 -12.44 5.86 -11.00
N ASP A 52 -12.34 4.52 -10.86
CA ASP A 52 -13.51 3.72 -10.50
C ASP A 52 -13.76 3.71 -9.00
N GLU A 53 -15.02 3.66 -8.64
CA GLU A 53 -15.49 3.52 -7.27
C GLU A 53 -16.00 2.10 -7.04
N LEU A 54 -15.36 1.37 -6.13
CA LEU A 54 -15.78 0.04 -5.72
C LEU A 54 -16.57 0.11 -4.42
N SER A 55 -17.69 -0.59 -4.35
CA SER A 55 -18.41 -0.82 -3.10
C SER A 55 -18.79 -2.29 -2.92
N ILE A 56 -18.87 -2.72 -1.68
CA ILE A 56 -19.34 -4.05 -1.28
C ILE A 56 -20.42 -3.84 -0.21
N ASP A 57 -21.63 -4.28 -0.49
CA ASP A 57 -22.81 -4.09 0.37
C ASP A 57 -23.02 -2.62 0.77
N GLY A 58 -22.80 -1.70 -0.19
CA GLY A 58 -22.91 -0.25 0.00
C GLY A 58 -21.70 0.41 0.69
N ILE A 59 -20.73 -0.37 1.16
CA ILE A 59 -19.52 0.16 1.80
C ILE A 59 -18.44 0.39 0.73
N LYS A 60 -18.04 1.65 0.55
CA LYS A 60 -16.96 2.01 -0.38
C LYS A 60 -15.65 1.35 0.00
N LYS A 61 -14.97 0.78 -0.99
CA LYS A 61 -13.64 0.20 -0.87
C LYS A 61 -12.63 1.03 -1.64
N ASN A 62 -11.53 1.29 -1.02
CA ASN A 62 -10.49 2.06 -1.67
C ASN A 62 -9.74 1.25 -2.73
N LEU A 63 -9.62 1.82 -3.92
CA LEU A 63 -8.92 1.24 -5.07
C LEU A 63 -7.57 1.90 -5.35
N ALA A 64 -7.23 2.93 -4.60
CA ALA A 64 -6.02 3.70 -4.87
C ALA A 64 -4.77 2.80 -4.90
N PRO A 65 -3.86 3.00 -5.87
CA PRO A 65 -2.63 2.22 -5.96
C PRO A 65 -1.77 2.37 -4.71
N ASP A 66 -0.99 1.33 -4.41
CA ASP A 66 -0.03 1.41 -3.32
C ASP A 66 1.04 2.44 -3.60
N ILE A 67 1.46 3.12 -2.54
CA ILE A 67 2.57 4.07 -2.61
C ILE A 67 3.88 3.31 -2.33
N TYR A 68 4.90 3.62 -3.12
CA TYR A 68 6.27 3.19 -2.94
C TYR A 68 7.18 4.40 -3.08
N LEU A 69 7.91 4.72 -2.02
CA LEU A 69 8.86 5.83 -2.01
C LEU A 69 10.23 5.33 -1.60
N MET A 70 11.26 5.93 -2.13
CA MET A 70 12.65 5.72 -1.74
C MET A 70 13.23 7.01 -1.18
N MET A 71 14.01 6.89 -0.11
CA MET A 71 14.72 7.98 0.52
C MET A 71 16.16 7.58 0.75
N ASN A 72 17.09 8.49 0.50
CA ASN A 72 18.42 8.41 1.09
C ASN A 72 18.34 9.02 2.49
N LYS A 73 18.19 8.14 3.51
CA LYS A 73 18.10 8.56 4.89
C LYS A 73 19.43 9.20 5.32
N LYS A 74 19.35 10.36 5.92
CA LYS A 74 20.50 11.06 6.51
C LYS A 74 20.72 10.65 7.98
N SER A 75 21.96 10.67 8.42
CA SER A 75 22.33 10.60 9.83
C SER A 75 21.60 11.70 10.62
N GLY A 76 21.32 11.45 11.90
CA GLY A 76 20.56 12.36 12.75
C GLY A 76 19.05 12.36 12.52
N THR A 77 18.52 11.33 11.83
CA THR A 77 17.06 11.16 11.65
C THR A 77 16.60 9.79 12.16
N ILE A 78 15.37 9.71 12.68
CA ILE A 78 14.80 8.48 13.26
C ILE A 78 13.69 7.89 12.40
N CYS A 79 13.62 6.56 12.32
CA CYS A 79 12.55 5.80 11.65
C CYS A 79 11.33 5.62 12.56
N SER A 80 10.87 6.69 13.21
CA SER A 80 9.71 6.70 14.10
C SER A 80 8.61 7.58 13.53
N THR A 81 7.35 7.19 13.73
CA THR A 81 6.19 8.05 13.43
C THR A 81 5.93 9.08 14.53
N LYS A 82 6.53 8.87 15.71
CA LYS A 82 6.43 9.80 16.83
C LYS A 82 7.69 10.64 16.89
N ASP A 83 7.51 11.95 16.96
CA ASP A 83 8.57 12.89 17.24
C ASP A 83 8.91 12.80 18.74
N ASP A 84 10.18 12.59 19.07
CA ASP A 84 10.68 12.57 20.44
C ASP A 84 11.28 13.91 20.87
N GLY A 85 11.23 14.91 19.97
CA GLY A 85 11.77 16.25 20.20
C GLY A 85 13.29 16.37 20.10
N LEU A 86 14.02 15.23 19.96
CA LEU A 86 15.48 15.21 19.85
C LEU A 86 15.93 15.11 18.39
N TYR A 87 15.25 14.28 17.62
CA TYR A 87 15.60 13.99 16.23
C TYR A 87 14.41 14.13 15.30
N LYS A 88 14.63 14.68 14.10
CA LYS A 88 13.60 14.71 13.08
C LYS A 88 13.25 13.29 12.63
N THR A 89 11.97 13.02 12.45
CA THR A 89 11.53 11.74 11.91
C THR A 89 11.74 11.69 10.40
N VAL A 90 12.02 10.53 9.84
CA VAL A 90 12.11 10.33 8.39
C VAL A 90 10.79 10.70 7.68
N TYR A 91 9.67 10.63 8.39
CA TYR A 91 8.36 10.99 7.86
C TYR A 91 8.21 12.49 7.61
N SER A 92 8.94 13.36 8.31
CA SER A 92 8.90 14.80 8.09
C SER A 92 9.43 15.23 6.72
N PHE A 93 10.17 14.38 6.03
CA PHE A 93 10.70 14.61 4.69
C PHE A 93 9.78 14.10 3.57
N ILE A 94 8.72 13.37 3.89
CA ILE A 94 7.76 12.88 2.90
C ILE A 94 6.81 14.03 2.53
N PRO A 95 6.65 14.34 1.23
CA PRO A 95 5.69 15.36 0.80
C PRO A 95 4.27 15.08 1.31
N GLN A 96 3.62 16.12 1.82
CA GLN A 96 2.32 16.03 2.49
C GLN A 96 1.22 15.40 1.61
N LYS A 97 1.29 15.57 0.29
CA LYS A 97 0.38 14.97 -0.68
C LYS A 97 0.26 13.44 -0.53
N TYR A 98 1.33 12.74 -0.16
CA TYR A 98 1.31 11.30 0.02
C TYR A 98 0.60 10.89 1.33
N PHE A 99 0.65 11.72 2.36
CA PHE A 99 -0.12 11.49 3.59
C PHE A 99 -1.61 11.71 3.37
N TYR A 100 -2.00 12.74 2.61
CA TYR A 100 -3.40 12.95 2.24
C TYR A 100 -3.93 11.77 1.45
N TYR A 101 -3.19 11.34 0.45
CA TYR A 101 -3.53 10.17 -0.34
C TYR A 101 -3.73 8.91 0.53
N ALA A 102 -2.82 8.62 1.44
CA ALA A 102 -2.92 7.50 2.35
C ALA A 102 -4.07 7.64 3.36
N LYS A 103 -4.41 8.88 3.79
CA LYS A 103 -5.48 9.15 4.75
C LYS A 103 -6.87 9.02 4.12
N GLU A 104 -7.09 9.58 2.94
CA GLU A 104 -8.38 9.49 2.24
C GLU A 104 -8.71 8.05 1.86
N ASN A 105 -7.70 7.27 1.60
CA ASN A 105 -7.80 5.87 1.24
C ASN A 105 -7.81 4.90 2.43
N SER A 106 -8.04 5.42 3.61
CA SER A 106 -8.49 4.93 4.92
C SER A 106 -7.92 3.63 5.52
N LEU A 107 -7.09 2.84 4.89
CA LEU A 107 -6.63 1.57 5.47
C LEU A 107 -5.11 1.36 5.49
N GLN A 108 -4.35 2.18 4.81
CA GLN A 108 -2.92 1.94 4.65
C GLN A 108 -2.11 3.17 5.03
N LYS A 109 -1.52 3.12 6.22
CA LYS A 109 -0.53 4.13 6.63
C LYS A 109 0.77 3.89 5.87
N ILE A 110 1.37 4.96 5.36
CA ILE A 110 2.74 4.90 4.87
C ILE A 110 3.65 4.47 6.04
N HIS A 111 4.42 3.42 5.83
CA HIS A 111 5.37 2.92 6.81
C HIS A 111 6.72 2.58 6.16
N THR A 112 7.77 2.53 6.96
CA THR A 112 9.11 2.15 6.50
C THR A 112 9.21 0.64 6.33
N VAL A 113 9.91 0.19 5.29
CA VAL A 113 10.30 -1.20 5.10
C VAL A 113 11.59 -1.46 5.87
N GLY A 114 11.46 -1.94 7.08
CA GLY A 114 12.56 -2.04 8.02
C GLY A 114 12.92 -0.67 8.63
N ARG A 115 14.06 -0.61 9.27
CA ARG A 115 14.57 0.59 9.94
C ARG A 115 16.08 0.69 9.77
N LEU A 116 16.58 1.91 9.78
CA LEU A 116 17.98 2.24 9.94
C LEU A 116 18.12 3.01 11.25
N ASP A 117 19.24 2.81 11.95
CA ASP A 117 19.54 3.52 13.18
C ASP A 117 19.74 5.01 12.94
N THR A 118 19.73 5.80 14.01
CA THR A 118 19.77 7.26 13.93
C THR A 118 21.02 7.76 13.20
N ASP A 119 22.15 7.16 13.44
CA ASP A 119 23.47 7.48 12.88
C ASP A 119 23.73 6.82 11.51
N THR A 120 22.88 5.85 11.12
CA THR A 120 23.01 5.13 9.86
C THR A 120 22.42 5.93 8.71
N GLU A 121 23.14 5.99 7.58
CA GLU A 121 22.71 6.57 6.33
C GLU A 121 22.37 5.50 5.29
N GLY A 122 21.59 5.85 4.27
CA GLY A 122 21.36 5.01 3.11
C GLY A 122 19.91 4.82 2.71
N LEU A 123 19.68 3.80 1.88
CA LEU A 123 18.37 3.52 1.29
C LEU A 123 17.35 3.12 2.35
N LEU A 124 16.28 3.91 2.42
CA LEU A 124 15.08 3.61 3.19
C LEU A 124 13.87 3.61 2.25
N ILE A 125 13.09 2.55 2.29
CA ILE A 125 11.88 2.41 1.49
C ILE A 125 10.66 2.66 2.36
N PHE A 126 9.68 3.38 1.82
CA PHE A 126 8.36 3.55 2.42
C PHE A 126 7.30 2.96 1.50
N THR A 127 6.27 2.40 2.07
CA THR A 127 5.14 1.89 1.30
C THR A 127 3.85 1.92 2.12
N THR A 128 2.73 1.84 1.42
CA THR A 128 1.42 1.51 2.01
C THR A 128 1.11 0.02 1.89
N ASN A 129 1.91 -0.76 1.14
CA ASN A 129 1.71 -2.18 0.92
C ASN A 129 2.39 -3.02 2.01
N GLY A 130 1.58 -3.59 2.91
CA GLY A 130 2.07 -4.43 4.01
C GLY A 130 2.73 -5.73 3.54
N ASP A 131 2.21 -6.36 2.47
CA ASP A 131 2.75 -7.62 1.95
C ASP A 131 4.13 -7.41 1.33
N PHE A 132 4.29 -6.32 0.57
CA PHE A 132 5.59 -5.92 0.03
C PHE A 132 6.59 -5.65 1.16
N SER A 133 6.19 -4.88 2.17
CA SER A 133 7.03 -4.59 3.34
C SER A 133 7.44 -5.88 4.05
N HIS A 134 6.50 -6.79 4.28
CA HIS A 134 6.75 -8.07 4.91
C HIS A 134 7.72 -8.93 4.09
N SER A 135 7.53 -9.01 2.78
CA SER A 135 8.40 -9.78 1.88
C SER A 135 9.84 -9.28 1.90
N LEU A 136 10.06 -7.96 1.93
CA LEU A 136 11.40 -7.39 1.98
C LEU A 136 12.06 -7.46 3.36
N ALA A 137 11.27 -7.39 4.43
CA ALA A 137 11.79 -7.40 5.80
C ALA A 137 12.03 -8.81 6.33
N ASN A 138 11.27 -9.80 5.86
CA ASN A 138 11.31 -11.17 6.37
C ASN A 138 12.56 -11.92 5.87
N PRO A 139 13.39 -12.45 6.78
CA PRO A 139 14.59 -13.21 6.42
C PRO A 139 14.33 -14.44 5.53
N LEU A 140 13.14 -15.03 5.61
CA LEU A 140 12.77 -16.22 4.83
C LEU A 140 12.76 -15.96 3.31
N PHE A 141 12.59 -14.72 2.87
CA PHE A 141 12.60 -14.37 1.45
C PHE A 141 14.00 -14.06 0.90
N HIS A 142 15.05 -14.16 1.75
CA HIS A 142 16.46 -14.02 1.37
C HIS A 142 16.81 -12.79 0.52
N VAL A 143 16.10 -11.67 0.72
CA VAL A 143 16.46 -10.42 0.04
C VAL A 143 17.80 -9.93 0.57
N LYS A 144 18.81 -9.91 -0.29
CA LYS A 144 20.17 -9.47 0.09
C LYS A 144 20.16 -7.99 0.47
N LYS A 145 20.72 -7.68 1.62
CA LYS A 145 20.95 -6.31 2.10
C LYS A 145 22.45 -6.10 2.20
N ASN A 146 22.99 -5.18 1.42
CA ASN A 146 24.40 -4.84 1.46
C ASN A 146 24.61 -3.63 2.40
N LEU A 147 25.41 -3.81 3.42
CA LEU A 147 25.89 -2.73 4.28
C LEU A 147 27.29 -2.37 3.81
N LEU A 148 27.49 -1.13 3.41
CA LEU A 148 28.81 -0.58 3.18
C LEU A 148 29.34 -0.09 4.54
N ARG A 149 30.53 -0.55 4.89
CA ARG A 149 31.28 -0.09 6.07
C ARG A 149 32.15 1.09 5.70
#